data_ef319631f4f8c76b0f0234f2c1e22b1f
#
_entry.id   ef319631f4f8c76b0f0234f2c1e22b1f
#
_cell.length_a   1.000
_cell.length_b   1.000
_cell.length_c   1.000
_cell.angle_alpha   90.00
_cell.angle_beta   90.00
_cell.angle_gamma   90.00
#
_symmetry.space_group_name_H-M   'P 1'
#
loop_
_entity.id
_entity.type
_entity.pdbx_description
1 polymer ?
#
loop_
_entity_poly.entity_id
_entity_poly.type
_entity_poly.pdbx_seq_one_letter_code
_entity_poly.pdbx_strand_id
1 'polypeptide(L)'
;MLLAVQLALEREFVLKDVRIYFKKTGRMKFISHLDLQRFMIRMIRMSGIPVWYSEGFNPHPYITFALPLSLGFESTYDVMDLRLNEDSYPLKDVLDNLIGVMPEGIELFGIGDPWMKVGEIAFAEYEIYYDQLLPETAERLKKFLSMPNILTEKKNKKGKINTVDLAPSIKSFEVCDNKVSLILAAGGSNNLNPKLLIEAFENEENIKLPYGTVVRTMIYNSKMEQFK
;
A
#
# COMPACT_ATOMS: atom_id res chain seq x y z
N MET A 1 41.67 -27.52 9.49
CA MET A 1 41.19 -26.17 9.82
C MET A 1 41.03 -25.29 8.59
N LEU A 2 41.96 -25.24 7.66
CA LEU A 2 41.88 -24.46 6.40
C LEU A 2 40.75 -24.91 5.47
N LEU A 3 40.46 -26.22 5.33
CA LEU A 3 39.39 -26.75 4.48
C LEU A 3 38.01 -26.38 4.97
N ALA A 4 37.78 -26.32 6.30
CA ALA A 4 36.50 -25.91 6.90
C ALA A 4 36.24 -24.40 6.76
N VAL A 5 37.30 -23.59 6.72
CA VAL A 5 37.21 -22.14 6.46
C VAL A 5 36.96 -21.88 4.98
N GLN A 6 37.52 -22.69 4.08
CA GLN A 6 37.28 -22.58 2.63
C GLN A 6 35.89 -23.00 2.24
N LEU A 7 35.33 -24.05 2.85
CA LEU A 7 33.92 -24.48 2.67
C LEU A 7 32.92 -23.48 3.28
N ALA A 8 33.31 -22.67 4.24
CA ALA A 8 32.44 -21.59 4.77
C ALA A 8 32.44 -20.34 3.90
N LEU A 9 33.44 -20.15 3.04
CA LEU A 9 33.53 -19.02 2.09
C LEU A 9 32.82 -19.29 0.74
N GLU A 10 32.45 -20.54 0.43
CA GLU A 10 31.76 -20.94 -0.80
C GLU A 10 30.26 -21.18 -0.60
N ARG A 11 29.65 -20.77 0.50
CA ARG A 11 28.20 -20.66 0.53
C ARG A 11 27.80 -19.50 -0.39
N GLU A 12 27.53 -19.77 -1.64
CA GLU A 12 26.70 -18.90 -2.47
C GLU A 12 25.43 -18.63 -1.67
N PHE A 13 25.27 -17.40 -1.18
CA PHE A 13 24.03 -16.98 -0.54
C PHE A 13 22.94 -17.05 -1.59
N VAL A 14 22.09 -18.07 -1.56
CA VAL A 14 20.93 -18.15 -2.41
C VAL A 14 19.90 -17.18 -1.86
N LEU A 15 19.83 -16.01 -2.49
CA LEU A 15 18.89 -14.97 -2.11
C LEU A 15 17.46 -15.40 -2.45
N LYS A 16 16.54 -15.21 -1.51
CA LYS A 16 15.11 -15.51 -1.70
C LYS A 16 14.28 -14.27 -1.42
N ASP A 17 13.53 -13.83 -2.43
CA ASP A 17 12.52 -12.80 -2.23
C ASP A 17 11.25 -13.44 -1.68
N VAL A 18 10.69 -12.82 -0.64
CA VAL A 18 9.44 -13.23 -0.01
C VAL A 18 8.51 -12.04 0.08
N ARG A 19 7.21 -12.29 -0.03
CA ARG A 19 6.15 -11.30 0.03
C ARG A 19 5.36 -11.46 1.30
N ILE A 20 5.24 -10.38 2.05
CA ILE A 20 4.51 -10.31 3.32
C ILE A 20 3.25 -9.48 3.09
N TYR A 21 2.12 -10.01 3.56
CA TYR A 21 0.82 -9.37 3.54
C TYR A 21 0.48 -8.88 4.93
N PHE A 22 0.03 -7.63 5.03
CA PHE A 22 -0.26 -7.04 6.34
C PHE A 22 -1.40 -6.02 6.29
N LYS A 23 -1.98 -5.76 7.48
CA LYS A 23 -2.93 -4.67 7.70
C LYS A 23 -2.23 -3.52 8.43
N LYS A 24 -2.66 -2.32 8.16
CA LYS A 24 -2.24 -1.09 8.86
C LYS A 24 -3.48 -0.34 9.32
N THR A 25 -3.77 -0.35 10.62
CA THR A 25 -5.03 0.15 11.17
C THR A 25 -4.82 1.02 12.41
N GLY A 26 -5.88 1.64 12.88
CA GLY A 26 -5.90 2.40 14.12
C GLY A 26 -4.91 3.58 14.10
N ARG A 27 -4.11 3.71 15.16
CA ARG A 27 -3.13 4.80 15.27
C ARG A 27 -2.02 4.74 14.25
N MET A 28 -1.74 3.55 13.68
CA MET A 28 -0.70 3.36 12.68
C MET A 28 -1.04 4.07 11.35
N LYS A 29 -2.28 4.48 11.10
CA LYS A 29 -2.61 5.32 9.93
C LYS A 29 -1.92 6.68 9.92
N PHE A 30 -1.52 7.19 11.09
CA PHE A 30 -0.88 8.50 11.23
C PHE A 30 0.64 8.49 11.10
N ILE A 31 1.27 7.36 10.82
CA ILE A 31 2.69 7.30 10.47
C ILE A 31 2.89 7.52 8.96
N SER A 32 3.92 8.29 8.61
CA SER A 32 4.29 8.51 7.21
C SER A 32 4.83 7.21 6.57
N HIS A 33 4.83 7.15 5.23
CA HIS A 33 5.44 6.00 4.54
C HIS A 33 6.93 5.81 4.90
N LEU A 34 7.67 6.91 5.03
CA LEU A 34 9.08 6.85 5.42
C LEU A 34 9.26 6.32 6.85
N ASP A 35 8.40 6.73 7.77
CA ASP A 35 8.45 6.24 9.15
C ASP A 35 7.99 4.79 9.25
N LEU A 36 7.00 4.37 8.43
CA LEU A 36 6.62 2.96 8.31
C LEU A 36 7.80 2.11 7.81
N GLN A 37 8.55 2.60 6.81
CA GLN A 37 9.74 1.91 6.31
C GLN A 37 10.80 1.76 7.41
N ARG A 38 11.13 2.84 8.12
CA ARG A 38 12.07 2.82 9.24
C ARG A 38 11.64 1.89 10.35
N PHE A 39 10.35 1.93 10.67
CA PHE A 39 9.72 1.06 11.64
C PHE A 39 9.85 -0.41 11.24
N MET A 40 9.46 -0.79 10.02
CA MET A 40 9.56 -2.18 9.53
C MET A 40 11.01 -2.67 9.53
N ILE A 41 11.97 -1.86 9.10
CA ILE A 41 13.41 -2.18 9.18
C ILE A 41 13.83 -2.51 10.61
N ARG A 42 13.35 -1.73 11.59
CA ARG A 42 13.63 -1.99 13.00
C ARG A 42 13.01 -3.30 13.48
N MET A 43 11.76 -3.58 13.14
CA MET A 43 11.07 -4.82 13.52
C MET A 43 11.75 -6.05 12.90
N ILE A 44 12.13 -5.98 11.64
CA ILE A 44 12.89 -7.02 10.94
C ILE A 44 14.22 -7.31 11.67
N ARG A 45 14.95 -6.28 12.09
CA ARG A 45 16.18 -6.48 12.88
C ARG A 45 15.94 -7.13 14.24
N MET A 46 14.83 -6.79 14.88
CA MET A 46 14.45 -7.36 16.19
C MET A 46 13.96 -8.80 16.10
N SER A 47 13.39 -9.21 14.95
CA SER A 47 12.87 -10.56 14.75
C SER A 47 13.95 -11.63 14.61
N GLY A 48 15.21 -11.24 14.31
CA GLY A 48 16.33 -12.17 14.14
C GLY A 48 16.29 -13.02 12.88
N ILE A 49 15.36 -12.74 11.92
CA ILE A 49 15.28 -13.48 10.65
C ILE A 49 16.50 -13.19 9.77
N PRO A 50 16.98 -14.16 8.95
CA PRO A 50 18.15 -14.03 8.10
C PRO A 50 17.87 -13.19 6.86
N VAL A 51 17.92 -11.85 6.99
CA VAL A 51 17.63 -10.93 5.88
C VAL A 51 18.91 -10.49 5.17
N TRP A 52 18.77 -10.29 3.87
CA TRP A 52 19.80 -9.65 3.07
C TRP A 52 19.82 -8.13 3.32
N TYR A 53 21.03 -7.59 3.51
CA TYR A 53 21.25 -6.16 3.69
C TYR A 53 21.73 -5.53 2.40
N SER A 54 21.25 -4.33 2.11
CA SER A 54 21.72 -3.55 0.98
C SER A 54 23.23 -3.29 1.10
N GLU A 55 23.91 -3.26 -0.05
CA GLU A 55 25.31 -2.89 -0.13
C GLU A 55 25.50 -1.38 0.00
N GLY A 56 26.67 -0.92 0.45
CA GLY A 56 27.03 0.49 0.57
C GLY A 56 27.33 0.95 2.00
N PHE A 57 27.38 2.28 2.20
CA PHE A 57 27.84 2.89 3.46
C PHE A 57 26.85 2.74 4.63
N ASN A 58 25.56 2.53 4.37
CA ASN A 58 24.51 2.38 5.38
C ASN A 58 23.67 1.12 5.12
N PRO A 59 24.22 -0.09 5.41
CA PRO A 59 23.50 -1.33 5.17
C PRO A 59 22.18 -1.39 5.98
N HIS A 60 21.10 -1.75 5.31
CA HIS A 60 19.80 -1.97 5.94
C HIS A 60 19.07 -3.15 5.27
N PRO A 61 18.14 -3.83 5.96
CA PRO A 61 17.33 -4.87 5.35
C PRO A 61 16.71 -4.38 4.05
N TYR A 62 16.83 -5.17 2.99
CA TYR A 62 16.24 -4.85 1.69
C TYR A 62 14.75 -5.15 1.72
N ILE A 63 13.96 -4.09 1.75
CA ILE A 63 12.49 -4.16 1.73
C ILE A 63 11.92 -3.22 0.68
N THR A 64 10.80 -3.61 0.09
CA THR A 64 10.06 -2.81 -0.89
C THR A 64 8.57 -2.89 -0.60
N PHE A 65 7.91 -1.75 -0.43
CA PHE A 65 6.44 -1.70 -0.35
C PHE A 65 5.86 -1.67 -1.75
N ALA A 66 4.91 -2.54 -2.03
CA ALA A 66 4.34 -2.67 -3.37
C ALA A 66 3.58 -1.42 -3.81
N LEU A 67 2.79 -0.83 -2.92
CA LEU A 67 2.04 0.40 -3.18
C LEU A 67 2.00 1.27 -1.92
N PRO A 68 2.80 2.36 -1.84
CA PRO A 68 2.79 3.27 -0.70
C PRO A 68 1.40 3.77 -0.35
N LEU A 69 1.06 3.78 0.94
CA LEU A 69 -0.23 4.24 1.44
C LEU A 69 -0.13 5.69 1.94
N SER A 70 -1.12 6.50 1.63
CA SER A 70 -1.18 7.89 2.07
C SER A 70 -1.28 8.01 3.59
N LEU A 71 -0.75 9.10 4.14
CA LEU A 71 -0.89 9.45 5.55
C LEU A 71 -2.38 9.61 5.90
N GLY A 72 -2.79 9.06 7.04
CA GLY A 72 -4.17 9.06 7.51
C GLY A 72 -5.04 7.94 6.95
N PHE A 73 -4.51 7.09 6.03
CA PHE A 73 -5.25 5.96 5.48
C PHE A 73 -4.94 4.68 6.24
N GLU A 74 -5.96 3.87 6.41
CA GLU A 74 -5.87 2.49 6.86
C GLU A 74 -5.75 1.53 5.68
N SER A 75 -5.31 0.31 5.94
CA SER A 75 -5.28 -0.76 4.95
C SER A 75 -5.58 -2.10 5.60
N THR A 76 -6.46 -2.88 4.98
CA THR A 76 -6.67 -4.29 5.30
C THR A 76 -5.89 -5.22 4.38
N TYR A 77 -5.29 -4.68 3.32
CA TYR A 77 -4.45 -5.39 2.37
C TYR A 77 -3.28 -4.51 1.95
N ASP A 78 -2.14 -4.71 2.58
CA ASP A 78 -0.87 -4.07 2.25
C ASP A 78 0.19 -5.12 1.96
N VAL A 79 1.20 -4.77 1.15
CA VAL A 79 2.19 -5.72 0.65
C VAL A 79 3.58 -5.13 0.77
N MET A 80 4.49 -5.93 1.34
CA MET A 80 5.91 -5.63 1.45
C MET A 80 6.73 -6.84 1.00
N ASP A 81 7.66 -6.64 0.08
CA ASP A 81 8.66 -7.63 -0.31
C ASP A 81 9.91 -7.47 0.55
N LEU A 82 10.48 -8.58 0.94
CA LEU A 82 11.66 -8.73 1.79
C LEU A 82 12.60 -9.74 1.15
N ARG A 83 13.90 -9.52 1.21
CA ARG A 83 14.90 -10.46 0.72
C ARG A 83 15.60 -11.18 1.86
N LEU A 84 15.56 -12.51 1.84
CA LEU A 84 16.33 -13.38 2.73
C LEU A 84 17.69 -13.67 2.12
N ASN A 85 18.69 -13.93 2.98
CA ASN A 85 20.02 -14.40 2.59
C ASN A 85 20.17 -15.92 2.69
N GLU A 86 19.08 -16.63 2.94
CA GLU A 86 19.00 -18.08 3.05
C GLU A 86 17.66 -18.57 2.47
N ASP A 87 17.70 -19.39 1.41
CA ASP A 87 16.52 -19.91 0.71
C ASP A 87 15.81 -21.02 1.47
N SER A 88 16.55 -21.75 2.31
CA SER A 88 16.05 -22.87 3.11
C SER A 88 15.32 -22.46 4.39
N TYR A 89 15.36 -21.15 4.77
CA TYR A 89 14.70 -20.69 5.98
C TYR A 89 13.16 -20.79 5.84
N PRO A 90 12.47 -21.48 6.77
CA PRO A 90 11.04 -21.74 6.66
C PRO A 90 10.22 -20.44 6.66
N LEU A 91 9.35 -20.25 5.68
CA LEU A 91 8.50 -19.04 5.59
C LEU A 91 7.60 -18.88 6.83
N LYS A 92 7.16 -19.99 7.40
CA LYS A 92 6.40 -19.96 8.66
C LYS A 92 7.19 -19.30 9.78
N ASP A 93 8.47 -19.65 9.94
CA ASP A 93 9.31 -19.10 11.00
C ASP A 93 9.62 -17.62 10.76
N VAL A 94 9.75 -17.19 9.47
CA VAL A 94 9.83 -15.75 9.11
C VAL A 94 8.60 -15.02 9.60
N LEU A 95 7.41 -15.55 9.31
CA LEU A 95 6.14 -14.92 9.67
C LEU A 95 5.96 -14.88 11.19
N ASP A 96 6.16 -16.00 11.88
CA ASP A 96 5.98 -16.12 13.33
C ASP A 96 6.94 -15.20 14.10
N ASN A 97 8.21 -15.13 13.70
CA ASN A 97 9.20 -14.25 14.31
C ASN A 97 8.87 -12.77 14.07
N LEU A 98 8.36 -12.42 12.91
CA LEU A 98 7.92 -11.05 12.64
C LEU A 98 6.66 -10.68 13.44
N ILE A 99 5.67 -11.57 13.50
CA ILE A 99 4.44 -11.36 14.32
C ILE A 99 4.81 -11.08 15.77
N GLY A 100 5.78 -11.81 16.33
CA GLY A 100 6.22 -11.67 17.72
C GLY A 100 6.78 -10.29 18.10
N VAL A 101 7.17 -9.47 17.13
CA VAL A 101 7.72 -8.12 17.36
C VAL A 101 6.83 -6.99 16.85
N MET A 102 5.71 -7.30 16.17
CA MET A 102 4.80 -6.25 15.65
C MET A 102 3.97 -5.62 16.77
N PRO A 103 3.78 -4.29 16.76
CA PRO A 103 2.89 -3.63 17.70
C PRO A 103 1.43 -3.72 17.23
N GLU A 104 0.54 -3.32 18.12
CA GLU A 104 -0.86 -3.08 17.78
C GLU A 104 -1.01 -2.13 16.56
N GLY A 105 -1.92 -2.46 15.66
CA GLY A 105 -2.21 -1.71 14.45
C GLY A 105 -1.39 -2.13 13.20
N ILE A 106 -0.42 -3.05 13.35
CA ILE A 106 0.20 -3.78 12.25
C ILE A 106 -0.05 -5.27 12.45
N GLU A 107 -0.84 -5.88 11.59
CA GLU A 107 -1.19 -7.30 11.64
C GLU A 107 -0.67 -8.00 10.39
N LEU A 108 0.31 -8.90 10.56
CA LEU A 108 0.80 -9.74 9.46
C LEU A 108 -0.13 -10.95 9.35
N PHE A 109 -0.66 -11.21 8.15
CA PHE A 109 -1.62 -12.28 7.95
C PHE A 109 -1.24 -13.30 6.86
N GLY A 110 -0.11 -13.09 6.21
CA GLY A 110 0.36 -14.01 5.18
C GLY A 110 1.79 -13.75 4.74
N ILE A 111 2.41 -14.80 4.21
CA ILE A 111 3.73 -14.78 3.60
C ILE A 111 3.74 -15.76 2.44
N GLY A 112 4.48 -15.46 1.38
CA GLY A 112 4.63 -16.33 0.22
C GLY A 112 5.69 -15.83 -0.75
N ASP A 113 5.83 -16.53 -1.87
CA ASP A 113 6.70 -16.09 -2.96
C ASP A 113 6.02 -14.94 -3.74
N PRO A 114 6.75 -13.95 -4.24
CA PRO A 114 6.19 -12.87 -5.05
C PRO A 114 5.85 -13.36 -6.46
N TRP A 115 4.57 -13.63 -6.73
CA TRP A 115 4.09 -14.11 -8.05
C TRP A 115 4.01 -13.01 -9.11
N MET A 116 3.71 -11.78 -8.67
CA MET A 116 3.57 -10.62 -9.55
C MET A 116 4.62 -9.58 -9.22
N LYS A 117 5.13 -8.90 -10.22
CA LYS A 117 6.06 -7.77 -10.02
C LYS A 117 5.28 -6.53 -9.62
N VAL A 118 5.86 -5.67 -8.78
CA VAL A 118 5.25 -4.40 -8.35
C VAL A 118 4.78 -3.53 -9.51
N GLY A 119 5.47 -3.59 -10.66
CA GLY A 119 5.08 -2.88 -11.89
C GLY A 119 3.79 -3.37 -12.55
N GLU A 120 3.24 -4.52 -12.13
CA GLU A 120 1.97 -5.04 -12.63
C GLU A 120 0.74 -4.50 -11.89
N ILE A 121 0.94 -3.76 -10.81
CA ILE A 121 -0.15 -3.08 -10.10
C ILE A 121 -0.80 -2.07 -11.04
N ALA A 122 -2.12 -2.17 -11.18
CA ALA A 122 -2.92 -1.30 -12.04
C ALA A 122 -4.07 -0.62 -11.31
N PHE A 123 -4.62 -1.26 -10.29
CA PHE A 123 -5.75 -0.72 -9.52
C PHE A 123 -5.60 -0.98 -8.03
N ALA A 124 -6.24 -0.12 -7.23
CA ALA A 124 -6.43 -0.33 -5.81
C ALA A 124 -7.88 -0.04 -5.44
N GLU A 125 -8.39 -0.83 -4.53
CA GLU A 125 -9.73 -0.70 -3.99
C GLU A 125 -9.68 0.05 -2.67
N TYR A 126 -10.61 0.98 -2.51
CA TYR A 126 -10.75 1.80 -1.31
C TYR A 126 -12.19 1.80 -0.83
N GLU A 127 -12.38 1.79 0.46
CA GLU A 127 -13.64 2.10 1.11
C GLU A 127 -13.47 3.36 1.95
N ILE A 128 -14.42 4.29 1.83
CA ILE A 128 -14.49 5.50 2.65
C ILE A 128 -15.72 5.39 3.53
N TYR A 129 -15.50 5.37 4.83
CA TYR A 129 -16.56 5.27 5.83
C TYR A 129 -16.81 6.66 6.44
N TYR A 130 -18.02 7.16 6.30
CA TYR A 130 -18.48 8.41 6.89
C TYR A 130 -19.32 8.13 8.15
N ASP A 131 -19.22 8.96 9.16
CA ASP A 131 -20.10 8.87 10.33
C ASP A 131 -21.57 9.10 9.93
N GLN A 132 -21.78 10.04 9.01
CA GLN A 132 -23.09 10.33 8.43
C GLN A 132 -22.93 10.95 7.04
N LEU A 133 -23.53 10.33 6.04
CA LEU A 133 -23.64 10.87 4.69
C LEU A 133 -25.13 11.08 4.36
N LEU A 134 -25.54 12.33 4.14
CA LEU A 134 -26.94 12.64 3.82
C LEU A 134 -27.32 11.99 2.49
N PRO A 135 -28.53 11.42 2.36
CA PRO A 135 -28.98 10.76 1.13
C PRO A 135 -28.87 11.64 -0.12
N GLU A 136 -29.22 12.92 -0.02
CA GLU A 136 -29.07 13.88 -1.12
C GLU A 136 -27.61 14.09 -1.53
N THR A 137 -26.68 14.10 -0.57
CA THR A 137 -25.23 14.21 -0.83
C THR A 137 -24.71 12.94 -1.47
N ALA A 138 -25.19 11.77 -1.04
CA ALA A 138 -24.84 10.48 -1.65
C ALA A 138 -25.28 10.43 -3.12
N GLU A 139 -26.48 10.88 -3.44
CA GLU A 139 -26.96 10.93 -4.82
C GLU A 139 -26.19 11.93 -5.69
N ARG A 140 -25.84 13.10 -5.13
CA ARG A 140 -24.96 14.07 -5.82
C ARG A 140 -23.57 13.47 -6.10
N LEU A 141 -23.00 12.76 -5.12
CA LEU A 141 -21.70 12.08 -5.27
C LEU A 141 -21.77 10.98 -6.34
N LYS A 142 -22.82 10.16 -6.38
CA LYS A 142 -23.05 9.18 -7.45
C LYS A 142 -23.09 9.84 -8.83
N LYS A 143 -23.85 10.94 -8.95
CA LYS A 143 -23.94 11.70 -10.20
C LYS A 143 -22.56 12.25 -10.62
N PHE A 144 -21.81 12.85 -9.70
CA PHE A 144 -20.47 13.36 -9.94
C PHE A 144 -19.52 12.26 -10.42
N LEU A 145 -19.46 11.12 -9.71
CA LEU A 145 -18.62 9.98 -10.06
C LEU A 145 -18.98 9.35 -11.42
N SER A 146 -20.21 9.56 -11.91
CA SER A 146 -20.68 9.09 -13.21
C SER A 146 -20.40 10.06 -14.36
N MET A 147 -19.83 11.22 -14.09
CA MET A 147 -19.54 12.22 -15.14
C MET A 147 -18.48 11.69 -16.12
N PRO A 148 -18.62 11.96 -17.43
CA PRO A 148 -17.65 11.53 -18.44
C PRO A 148 -16.29 12.22 -18.28
N ASN A 149 -16.25 13.40 -17.67
CA ASN A 149 -15.04 14.14 -17.36
C ASN A 149 -15.16 14.74 -15.96
N ILE A 150 -14.12 14.55 -15.14
CA ILE A 150 -14.00 15.13 -13.79
C ILE A 150 -12.72 15.95 -13.77
N LEU A 151 -12.85 17.23 -14.10
CA LEU A 151 -11.69 18.11 -14.21
C LEU A 151 -11.33 18.70 -12.85
N THR A 152 -10.06 18.63 -12.49
CA THR A 152 -9.53 19.26 -11.28
C THR A 152 -8.17 19.87 -11.54
N GLU A 153 -7.80 20.83 -10.72
CA GLU A 153 -6.47 21.44 -10.76
C GLU A 153 -5.50 20.66 -9.88
N LYS A 154 -4.36 20.27 -10.45
CA LYS A 154 -3.28 19.60 -9.72
C LYS A 154 -2.00 20.39 -9.84
N LYS A 155 -1.42 20.78 -8.69
CA LYS A 155 -0.14 21.45 -8.63
C LYS A 155 0.99 20.42 -8.77
N ASN A 156 1.87 20.57 -9.75
CA ASN A 156 3.03 19.70 -9.92
C ASN A 156 4.17 20.08 -8.93
N LYS A 157 5.22 19.26 -8.87
CA LYS A 157 6.39 19.49 -8.00
C LYS A 157 7.11 20.82 -8.26
N LYS A 158 6.93 21.43 -9.45
CA LYS A 158 7.51 22.73 -9.83
C LYS A 158 6.57 23.89 -9.56
N GLY A 159 5.43 23.64 -8.91
CA GLY A 159 4.45 24.67 -8.57
C GLY A 159 3.48 25.06 -9.70
N LYS A 160 3.62 24.48 -10.91
CA LYS A 160 2.72 24.74 -12.03
C LYS A 160 1.39 24.02 -11.82
N ILE A 161 0.28 24.72 -11.99
CA ILE A 161 -1.07 24.16 -11.97
C ILE A 161 -1.37 23.56 -13.35
N ASN A 162 -1.81 22.31 -13.35
CA ASN A 162 -2.28 21.62 -14.55
C ASN A 162 -3.70 21.13 -14.29
N THR A 163 -4.59 21.28 -15.26
CA THR A 163 -5.89 20.64 -15.24
C THR A 163 -5.71 19.17 -15.61
N VAL A 164 -6.27 18.27 -14.79
CA VAL A 164 -6.27 16.83 -15.02
C VAL A 164 -7.70 16.31 -14.99
N ASP A 165 -8.01 15.34 -15.84
CA ASP A 165 -9.28 14.61 -15.80
C ASP A 165 -9.11 13.36 -14.96
N LEU A 166 -9.94 13.20 -13.94
CA LEU A 166 -9.90 12.07 -13.00
C LEU A 166 -10.78 10.90 -13.48
N ALA A 167 -11.80 11.15 -14.32
CA ALA A 167 -12.77 10.14 -14.73
C ALA A 167 -12.12 8.89 -15.35
N PRO A 168 -11.09 8.98 -16.24
CA PRO A 168 -10.42 7.80 -16.80
C PRO A 168 -9.69 6.94 -15.77
N SER A 169 -9.45 7.47 -14.57
CA SER A 169 -8.76 6.76 -13.48
C SER A 169 -9.71 6.07 -12.50
N ILE A 170 -11.03 6.20 -12.71
CA ILE A 170 -12.07 5.52 -11.94
C ILE A 170 -12.46 4.25 -12.69
N LYS A 171 -12.16 3.07 -12.15
CA LYS A 171 -12.57 1.79 -12.73
C LYS A 171 -14.01 1.45 -12.42
N SER A 172 -14.39 1.63 -11.16
CA SER A 172 -15.76 1.45 -10.67
C SER A 172 -15.95 2.16 -9.34
N PHE A 173 -17.20 2.41 -9.00
CA PHE A 173 -17.58 2.96 -7.70
C PHE A 173 -18.94 2.46 -7.27
N GLU A 174 -19.19 2.51 -5.97
CA GLU A 174 -20.49 2.28 -5.34
C GLU A 174 -20.63 3.26 -4.17
N VAL A 175 -21.81 3.83 -4.03
CA VAL A 175 -22.16 4.70 -2.88
C VAL A 175 -23.39 4.09 -2.23
N CYS A 176 -23.27 3.62 -1.01
CA CYS A 176 -24.32 2.97 -0.26
C CYS A 176 -24.29 3.45 1.18
N ASP A 177 -25.39 4.03 1.65
CA ASP A 177 -25.52 4.60 3.00
C ASP A 177 -24.34 5.54 3.34
N ASN A 178 -23.58 5.22 4.37
CA ASN A 178 -22.42 5.97 4.83
C ASN A 178 -21.08 5.47 4.26
N LYS A 179 -21.12 4.65 3.21
CA LYS A 179 -19.93 4.05 2.60
C LYS A 179 -19.81 4.39 1.12
N VAL A 180 -18.59 4.74 0.72
CA VAL A 180 -18.21 4.90 -0.70
C VAL A 180 -17.11 3.90 -1.01
N SER A 181 -17.39 2.97 -1.93
CA SER A 181 -16.43 2.00 -2.45
C SER A 181 -15.89 2.49 -3.80
N LEU A 182 -14.58 2.44 -3.99
CA LEU A 182 -13.90 2.96 -5.17
C LEU A 182 -12.84 1.97 -5.65
N ILE A 183 -12.83 1.63 -6.92
CA ILE A 183 -11.67 0.98 -7.56
C ILE A 183 -11.02 2.04 -8.46
N LEU A 184 -9.83 2.44 -8.11
CA LEU A 184 -9.10 3.54 -8.75
C LEU A 184 -7.80 3.03 -9.37
N ALA A 185 -7.37 3.69 -10.45
CA ALA A 185 -6.06 3.45 -11.03
C ALA A 185 -4.96 3.64 -9.99
N ALA A 186 -4.03 2.69 -9.92
CA ALA A 186 -2.90 2.68 -9.00
C ALA A 186 -1.66 2.11 -9.69
N GLY A 187 -0.48 2.50 -9.23
CA GLY A 187 0.78 2.03 -9.78
C GLY A 187 1.67 3.14 -10.31
N GLY A 188 2.68 2.77 -11.09
CA GLY A 188 3.77 3.68 -11.44
C GLY A 188 3.41 4.84 -12.35
N SER A 189 2.55 4.63 -13.35
CA SER A 189 2.24 5.63 -14.39
C SER A 189 0.95 6.41 -14.13
N ASN A 190 -0.02 5.79 -13.47
CA ASN A 190 -1.30 6.40 -13.14
C ASN A 190 -1.70 5.99 -11.72
N ASN A 191 -1.87 6.98 -10.85
CA ASN A 191 -2.24 6.75 -9.46
C ASN A 191 -3.20 7.85 -9.02
N LEU A 192 -4.46 7.48 -8.83
CA LEU A 192 -5.49 8.38 -8.32
C LEU A 192 -5.68 8.16 -6.83
N ASN A 193 -5.38 9.22 -6.06
CA ASN A 193 -5.66 9.22 -4.62
C ASN A 193 -7.15 9.49 -4.40
N PRO A 194 -7.89 8.65 -3.65
CA PRO A 194 -9.31 8.88 -3.37
C PRO A 194 -9.59 10.26 -2.72
N LYS A 195 -8.65 10.79 -1.93
CA LYS A 195 -8.79 12.12 -1.34
C LYS A 195 -8.89 13.22 -2.40
N LEU A 196 -8.10 13.14 -3.47
CA LEU A 196 -8.16 14.12 -4.57
C LEU A 196 -9.52 14.08 -5.27
N LEU A 197 -10.09 12.87 -5.42
CA LEU A 197 -11.41 12.70 -6.03
C LEU A 197 -12.52 13.31 -5.15
N ILE A 198 -12.45 13.09 -3.84
CA ILE A 198 -13.39 13.70 -2.87
C ILE A 198 -13.23 15.21 -2.83
N GLU A 199 -12.01 15.74 -2.80
CA GLU A 199 -11.73 17.18 -2.87
C GLU A 199 -12.29 17.82 -4.16
N ALA A 200 -12.20 17.12 -5.31
CA ALA A 200 -12.78 17.58 -6.56
C ALA A 200 -14.32 17.67 -6.47
N PHE A 201 -14.98 16.68 -5.88
CA PHE A 201 -16.41 16.72 -5.61
C PHE A 201 -16.81 17.88 -4.68
N GLU A 202 -16.09 18.05 -3.56
CA GLU A 202 -16.35 19.14 -2.60
C GLU A 202 -16.24 20.51 -3.26
N ASN A 203 -15.25 20.69 -4.14
CA ASN A 203 -15.05 21.96 -4.85
C ASN A 203 -16.13 22.20 -5.91
N GLU A 204 -16.52 21.18 -6.70
CA GLU A 204 -17.57 21.28 -7.72
C GLU A 204 -18.91 21.64 -7.11
N GLU A 205 -19.25 20.98 -6.01
CA GLU A 205 -20.53 21.13 -5.33
C GLU A 205 -20.56 22.25 -4.28
N ASN A 206 -19.40 22.90 -4.05
CA ASN A 206 -19.20 23.92 -3.00
C ASN A 206 -19.69 23.47 -1.62
N ILE A 207 -19.35 22.25 -1.22
CA ILE A 207 -19.69 21.65 0.08
C ILE A 207 -18.45 21.06 0.73
N LYS A 208 -18.58 20.71 2.02
CA LYS A 208 -17.61 19.88 2.71
C LYS A 208 -18.28 18.62 3.20
N LEU A 209 -17.68 17.48 2.87
CA LEU A 209 -18.08 16.21 3.43
C LEU A 209 -17.63 16.07 4.89
N PRO A 210 -18.36 15.30 5.71
CA PRO A 210 -17.88 14.93 7.04
C PRO A 210 -16.55 14.17 6.93
N TYR A 211 -15.88 14.02 8.06
CA TYR A 211 -14.65 13.22 8.08
C TYR A 211 -14.95 11.78 7.65
N GLY A 212 -14.17 11.27 6.69
CA GLY A 212 -14.27 9.91 6.20
C GLY A 212 -12.99 9.12 6.52
N THR A 213 -13.13 7.95 7.13
CA THR A 213 -12.01 7.02 7.28
C THR A 213 -11.80 6.28 5.97
N VAL A 214 -10.63 6.48 5.36
CA VAL A 214 -10.25 5.82 4.10
C VAL A 214 -9.48 4.54 4.41
N VAL A 215 -9.96 3.42 3.87
CA VAL A 215 -9.36 2.09 4.01
C VAL A 215 -9.02 1.55 2.63
N ARG A 216 -7.77 1.19 2.37
CA ARG A 216 -7.42 0.39 1.18
C ARG A 216 -7.71 -1.07 1.48
N THR A 217 -8.60 -1.69 0.71
CA THR A 217 -9.06 -3.06 0.94
C THR A 217 -8.37 -4.08 0.06
N MET A 218 -7.91 -3.66 -1.13
CA MET A 218 -7.27 -4.58 -2.08
C MET A 218 -6.35 -3.85 -3.08
N ILE A 219 -5.44 -4.61 -3.67
CA ILE A 219 -4.57 -4.19 -4.78
C ILE A 219 -4.75 -5.21 -5.90
N TYR A 220 -4.85 -4.73 -7.16
CA TYR A 220 -5.10 -5.55 -8.33
C TYR A 220 -4.13 -5.26 -9.46
N ASN A 221 -3.90 -6.27 -10.30
CA ASN A 221 -3.26 -6.10 -11.59
C ASN A 221 -4.25 -5.59 -12.67
N SER A 222 -3.79 -5.44 -13.91
CA SER A 222 -4.63 -4.96 -15.03
C SER A 222 -5.79 -5.88 -15.40
N LYS A 223 -5.74 -7.16 -15.01
CA LYS A 223 -6.80 -8.14 -15.23
C LYS A 223 -7.79 -8.24 -14.07
N MET A 224 -7.66 -7.38 -13.06
CA MET A 224 -8.44 -7.43 -11.81
C MET A 224 -8.18 -8.70 -10.98
N GLU A 225 -7.02 -9.31 -11.13
CA GLU A 225 -6.56 -10.36 -10.25
C GLU A 225 -5.90 -9.74 -9.02
N GLN A 226 -6.16 -10.32 -7.84
CA GLN A 226 -5.54 -9.90 -6.58
C GLN A 226 -4.02 -9.93 -6.72
N PHE A 227 -3.35 -8.84 -6.34
CA PHE A 227 -1.91 -8.74 -6.38
C PHE A 227 -1.26 -9.64 -5.32
N LYS A 228 -0.54 -10.66 -5.80
CA LYS A 228 0.12 -11.70 -4.98
C LYS A 228 1.59 -11.85 -5.31
#